data_2d01e3c151fa9121b2d29096b50bdf7c
#
_entry.id   2d01e3c151fa9121b2d29096b50bdf7c
#
_cell.length_a   1.000
_cell.length_b   1.000
_cell.length_c   1.000
_cell.angle_alpha   90.00
_cell.angle_beta   90.00
_cell.angle_gamma   90.00
#
_symmetry.space_group_name_H-M   'P 1'
#
loop_
_entity.id
_entity.type
_entity.pdbx_description
1 polymer ?
#
loop_
_entity_poly.entity_id
_entity_poly.type
_entity_poly.pdbx_seq_one_letter_code
_entity_poly.pdbx_strand_id
1 'polypeptide(L)'
;MNTSPESAGSSPGYPILRLLTLLTCLALAVSGWYLLTHWLRDDTHVTWFPAQPGCNLHEAPCSATLGEHGRISLAIDTEGHIEALQPLPLNLHLEDIQASSAEVDFVGRDMDMGLHRFPLENAAPNLFSGIGQVGICTQAVMPWRARVIIDTPQGKMGSWFDFDVTRS
;
A
#
# COMPACT_ATOMS: atom_id res chain seq x y z
N MET A 1 8.72 -44.41 -69.31
CA MET A 1 8.22 -44.20 -68.02
C MET A 1 9.17 -43.28 -67.35
N ASN A 2 8.83 -41.95 -67.32
CA ASN A 2 9.67 -40.86 -66.83
C ASN A 2 8.98 -40.30 -65.64
N THR A 3 9.50 -40.58 -64.45
CA THR A 3 9.02 -40.00 -63.23
C THR A 3 9.99 -38.90 -62.82
N SER A 4 9.61 -37.63 -63.00
CA SER A 4 10.34 -36.47 -62.53
C SER A 4 10.13 -36.33 -61.02
N PRO A 5 11.20 -36.00 -60.24
CA PRO A 5 11.01 -35.68 -58.83
C PRO A 5 10.48 -34.26 -58.67
N GLU A 6 9.39 -34.18 -57.93
CA GLU A 6 8.75 -32.95 -57.50
C GLU A 6 9.65 -32.17 -56.55
N SER A 7 10.14 -31.07 -57.04
CA SER A 7 10.98 -30.14 -56.22
C SER A 7 10.13 -29.44 -55.21
N ALA A 8 10.33 -29.79 -53.93
CA ALA A 8 9.80 -29.06 -52.80
C ALA A 8 10.28 -27.59 -52.82
N GLY A 9 9.38 -26.71 -53.23
CA GLY A 9 9.62 -25.26 -53.24
C GLY A 9 9.78 -24.73 -51.81
N SER A 10 11.01 -24.47 -51.39
CA SER A 10 11.30 -23.71 -50.22
C SER A 10 10.91 -22.25 -50.50
N SER A 11 9.79 -21.81 -49.95
CA SER A 11 9.34 -20.42 -49.97
C SER A 11 10.43 -19.54 -49.39
N PRO A 12 10.89 -18.46 -50.06
CA PRO A 12 11.81 -17.50 -49.47
C PRO A 12 11.07 -16.76 -48.32
N GLY A 13 11.30 -17.25 -47.10
CA GLY A 13 10.74 -16.63 -45.92
C GLY A 13 11.30 -15.22 -45.81
N TYR A 14 10.45 -14.22 -45.96
CA TYR A 14 10.80 -12.80 -45.86
C TYR A 14 11.50 -12.54 -44.53
N PRO A 15 12.80 -12.19 -44.49
CA PRO A 15 13.54 -11.97 -43.24
C PRO A 15 12.88 -10.86 -42.39
N ILE A 16 12.24 -9.90 -43.04
CA ILE A 16 11.50 -8.80 -42.42
C ILE A 16 10.27 -9.35 -41.65
N LEU A 17 9.54 -10.32 -42.21
CA LEU A 17 8.37 -10.89 -41.55
C LEU A 17 8.77 -11.68 -40.29
N ARG A 18 9.88 -12.44 -40.36
CA ARG A 18 10.43 -13.15 -39.20
C ARG A 18 10.91 -12.17 -38.11
N LEU A 19 11.56 -11.07 -38.51
CA LEU A 19 11.97 -10.03 -37.57
C LEU A 19 10.79 -9.37 -36.89
N LEU A 20 9.73 -9.04 -37.64
CA LEU A 20 8.49 -8.48 -37.09
C LEU A 20 7.81 -9.44 -36.11
N THR A 21 7.71 -10.73 -36.46
CA THR A 21 7.10 -11.72 -35.53
C THR A 21 7.94 -11.89 -34.26
N LEU A 22 9.26 -11.86 -34.33
CA LEU A 22 10.12 -11.93 -33.17
C LEU A 22 9.96 -10.69 -32.27
N LEU A 23 9.88 -9.49 -32.87
CA LEU A 23 9.65 -8.26 -32.11
C LEU A 23 8.27 -8.23 -31.43
N THR A 24 7.23 -8.68 -32.11
CA THR A 24 5.90 -8.75 -31.49
C THR A 24 5.83 -9.80 -30.37
N CYS A 25 6.45 -10.95 -30.55
CA CYS A 25 6.53 -11.97 -29.48
C CYS A 25 7.32 -11.46 -28.27
N LEU A 26 8.44 -10.75 -28.50
CA LEU A 26 9.21 -10.15 -27.43
C LEU A 26 8.41 -9.08 -26.69
N ALA A 27 7.72 -8.19 -27.41
CA ALA A 27 6.86 -7.18 -26.81
C ALA A 27 5.73 -7.78 -25.97
N LEU A 28 5.08 -8.83 -26.46
CA LEU A 28 4.04 -9.56 -25.72
C LEU A 28 4.62 -10.26 -24.47
N ALA A 29 5.80 -10.85 -24.57
CA ALA A 29 6.48 -11.49 -23.44
C ALA A 29 6.82 -10.46 -22.34
N VAL A 30 7.36 -9.29 -22.72
CA VAL A 30 7.68 -8.20 -21.78
C VAL A 30 6.41 -7.64 -21.15
N SER A 31 5.36 -7.40 -21.95
CA SER A 31 4.08 -6.92 -21.44
C SER A 31 3.42 -7.94 -20.50
N GLY A 32 3.45 -9.22 -20.86
CA GLY A 32 2.92 -10.29 -20.02
C GLY A 32 3.69 -10.42 -18.71
N TRP A 33 5.01 -10.33 -18.75
CA TRP A 33 5.85 -10.30 -17.55
C TRP A 33 5.54 -9.11 -16.65
N TYR A 34 5.40 -7.92 -17.25
CA TYR A 34 5.05 -6.71 -16.51
C TYR A 34 3.68 -6.81 -15.84
N LEU A 35 2.66 -7.27 -16.59
CA LEU A 35 1.32 -7.49 -16.05
C LEU A 35 1.31 -8.55 -14.94
N LEU A 36 2.04 -9.65 -15.14
CA LEU A 36 2.12 -10.72 -14.15
C LEU A 36 2.80 -10.25 -12.87
N THR A 37 3.92 -9.52 -12.99
CA THR A 37 4.61 -8.96 -11.81
C THR A 37 3.79 -7.89 -11.12
N HIS A 38 3.01 -7.11 -11.86
CA HIS A 38 2.10 -6.13 -11.28
C HIS A 38 0.93 -6.81 -10.55
N TRP A 39 0.36 -7.85 -11.14
CA TRP A 39 -0.76 -8.60 -10.56
C TRP A 39 -0.35 -9.44 -9.34
N LEU A 40 0.86 -10.02 -9.37
CA LEU A 40 1.40 -10.76 -8.22
C LEU A 40 1.89 -9.83 -7.09
N ARG A 41 2.10 -8.54 -7.36
CA ARG A 41 2.41 -7.52 -6.34
C ARG A 41 1.17 -6.89 -5.72
N ASP A 42 -0.02 -7.26 -6.16
CA ASP A 42 -1.26 -6.83 -5.52
C ASP A 42 -1.43 -7.60 -4.20
N ASP A 43 -0.58 -7.25 -3.23
CA ASP A 43 -0.58 -7.75 -1.85
C ASP A 43 -1.82 -7.21 -1.11
N THR A 44 -2.99 -7.64 -1.55
CA THR A 44 -4.27 -7.24 -0.97
C THR A 44 -4.54 -7.89 0.40
N HIS A 45 -3.70 -8.83 0.80
CA HIS A 45 -3.87 -9.53 2.08
C HIS A 45 -3.06 -8.88 3.19
N VAL A 46 -3.66 -7.87 3.84
CA VAL A 46 -3.17 -7.35 5.11
C VAL A 46 -3.77 -8.18 6.24
N THR A 47 -2.93 -8.72 7.12
CA THR A 47 -3.37 -9.35 8.36
C THR A 47 -3.68 -8.27 9.39
N TRP A 48 -4.94 -8.13 9.76
CA TRP A 48 -5.40 -7.08 10.64
C TRP A 48 -5.47 -7.52 12.10
N PHE A 49 -4.96 -6.66 12.98
CA PHE A 49 -4.97 -6.84 14.43
C PHE A 49 -5.74 -5.70 15.10
N PRO A 50 -6.53 -5.98 16.14
CA PRO A 50 -7.27 -4.93 16.83
C PRO A 50 -6.33 -4.02 17.63
N ALA A 51 -6.67 -2.72 17.68
CA ALA A 51 -6.02 -1.79 18.58
C ALA A 51 -6.30 -2.13 20.05
N GLN A 52 -5.43 -1.65 20.96
CA GLN A 52 -5.71 -1.73 22.39
C GLN A 52 -6.97 -0.92 22.74
N PRO A 53 -7.87 -1.45 23.58
CA PRO A 53 -9.08 -0.74 23.95
C PRO A 53 -8.77 0.54 24.74
N GLY A 54 -9.61 1.58 24.55
CA GLY A 54 -9.45 2.87 25.23
C GLY A 54 -8.41 3.80 24.64
N CYS A 55 -7.93 3.52 23.46
CA CYS A 55 -7.02 4.38 22.73
C CYS A 55 -7.70 5.69 22.30
N ASN A 56 -7.01 6.83 22.50
CA ASN A 56 -7.41 8.16 22.04
C ASN A 56 -6.22 8.88 21.41
N LEU A 57 -6.18 8.96 20.08
CA LEU A 57 -5.08 9.59 19.33
C LEU A 57 -4.94 11.11 19.59
N HIS A 58 -5.96 11.77 20.17
CA HIS A 58 -5.85 13.17 20.57
C HIS A 58 -5.02 13.40 21.83
N GLU A 59 -4.88 12.36 22.68
CA GLU A 59 -4.26 12.49 24.00
C GLU A 59 -2.91 11.76 24.10
N ALA A 60 -2.82 10.60 23.45
CA ALA A 60 -1.65 9.73 23.60
C ALA A 60 -1.44 8.82 22.38
N PRO A 61 -0.23 8.29 22.20
CA PRO A 61 0.04 7.25 21.21
C PRO A 61 -0.86 6.02 21.40
N CYS A 62 -1.36 5.50 20.31
CA CYS A 62 -2.23 4.34 20.29
C CYS A 62 -1.48 3.10 19.82
N SER A 63 -1.59 2.02 20.57
CA SER A 63 -0.83 0.79 20.32
C SER A 63 -1.72 -0.36 19.87
N ALA A 64 -1.13 -1.28 19.12
CA ALA A 64 -1.70 -2.57 18.76
C ALA A 64 -0.64 -3.66 18.82
N THR A 65 -1.00 -4.81 19.37
CA THR A 65 -0.14 -5.99 19.39
C THR A 65 -0.44 -6.81 18.14
N LEU A 66 0.59 -7.13 17.37
CA LEU A 66 0.51 -7.89 16.13
C LEU A 66 0.72 -9.40 16.39
N GLY A 67 -0.10 -9.96 17.27
CA GLY A 67 0.07 -11.34 17.72
C GLY A 67 1.42 -11.58 18.42
N GLU A 68 2.17 -12.57 17.96
CA GLU A 68 3.52 -12.90 18.48
C GLU A 68 4.64 -12.13 17.76
N HIS A 69 4.30 -11.29 16.78
CA HIS A 69 5.29 -10.63 15.92
C HIS A 69 5.80 -9.30 16.46
N GLY A 70 5.20 -8.79 17.55
CA GLY A 70 5.59 -7.51 18.14
C GLY A 70 4.41 -6.54 18.31
N ARG A 71 4.74 -5.26 18.43
CA ARG A 71 3.77 -4.18 18.67
C ARG A 71 4.06 -2.99 17.78
N ILE A 72 3.01 -2.30 17.39
CA ILE A 72 3.09 -0.98 16.75
C ILE A 72 2.41 0.06 17.62
N SER A 73 2.92 1.29 17.59
CA SER A 73 2.35 2.44 18.30
C SER A 73 2.34 3.65 17.38
N LEU A 74 1.15 4.16 17.07
CA LEU A 74 0.94 5.35 16.26
C LEU A 74 0.73 6.57 17.16
N ALA A 75 1.51 7.62 16.94
CA ALA A 75 1.31 8.95 17.51
C ALA A 75 1.00 9.95 16.39
N ILE A 76 0.11 10.90 16.68
CA ILE A 76 -0.15 12.08 15.86
C ILE A 76 0.27 13.27 16.70
N ASP A 77 1.44 13.88 16.37
CA ASP A 77 2.01 14.96 17.14
C ASP A 77 1.37 16.29 16.73
N THR A 78 0.28 16.64 17.39
CA THR A 78 -0.39 17.93 17.24
C THR A 78 -0.38 18.71 18.55
N GLU A 79 -0.28 20.04 18.47
CA GLU A 79 -0.40 20.92 19.64
C GLU A 79 -1.87 21.09 20.06
N GLY A 80 -2.56 19.99 20.34
CA GLY A 80 -3.97 20.02 20.72
C GLY A 80 -4.82 18.98 20.00
N HIS A 81 -5.95 19.39 19.44
CA HIS A 81 -6.86 18.52 18.75
C HIS A 81 -6.43 18.29 17.29
N ILE A 82 -6.73 17.10 16.78
CA ILE A 82 -6.58 16.79 15.35
C ILE A 82 -7.62 17.59 14.57
N GLU A 83 -7.15 18.49 13.70
CA GLU A 83 -7.99 19.34 12.88
C GLU A 83 -7.97 18.93 11.42
N ALA A 84 -9.08 19.17 10.72
CA ALA A 84 -9.16 18.92 9.28
C ALA A 84 -8.28 19.91 8.51
N LEU A 85 -7.72 19.44 7.37
CA LEU A 85 -6.87 20.20 6.46
C LEU A 85 -5.53 20.67 7.04
N GLN A 86 -5.22 20.37 8.28
CA GLN A 86 -3.92 20.65 8.87
C GLN A 86 -2.93 19.51 8.60
N PRO A 87 -1.63 19.83 8.45
CA PRO A 87 -0.60 18.80 8.41
C PRO A 87 -0.56 18.05 9.75
N LEU A 88 -0.62 16.72 9.68
CA LEU A 88 -0.60 15.83 10.84
C LEU A 88 0.75 15.11 10.87
N PRO A 89 1.70 15.50 11.73
CA PRO A 89 2.94 14.74 11.90
C PRO A 89 2.61 13.36 12.48
N LEU A 90 2.99 12.33 11.76
CA LEU A 90 2.74 10.93 12.08
C LEU A 90 4.04 10.28 12.53
N ASN A 91 4.03 9.64 13.69
CA ASN A 91 5.14 8.86 14.22
C ASN A 91 4.65 7.44 14.52
N LEU A 92 5.26 6.45 13.88
CA LEU A 92 4.98 5.04 14.07
C LEU A 92 6.20 4.35 14.70
N HIS A 93 6.07 3.95 15.95
CA HIS A 93 7.05 3.15 16.64
C HIS A 93 6.77 1.66 16.48
N LEU A 94 7.83 0.89 16.25
CA LEU A 94 7.82 -0.56 16.17
C LEU A 94 8.55 -1.15 17.37
N GLU A 95 7.97 -2.16 18.02
CA GLU A 95 8.60 -2.91 19.11
C GLU A 95 8.64 -4.38 18.72
N ASP A 96 9.82 -4.98 18.76
CA ASP A 96 10.08 -6.41 18.47
C ASP A 96 9.67 -6.87 17.07
N ILE A 97 9.51 -5.94 16.12
CA ILE A 97 9.17 -6.22 14.72
C ILE A 97 9.98 -5.35 13.78
N GLN A 98 10.37 -5.91 12.64
CA GLN A 98 11.05 -5.18 11.57
C GLN A 98 10.12 -5.01 10.38
N ALA A 99 10.09 -3.79 9.84
CA ALA A 99 9.35 -3.49 8.63
C ALA A 99 10.27 -2.86 7.58
N SER A 100 10.04 -3.20 6.33
CA SER A 100 10.72 -2.59 5.17
C SER A 100 10.06 -1.29 4.75
N SER A 101 8.76 -1.15 4.97
CA SER A 101 7.98 0.05 4.71
C SER A 101 6.80 0.16 5.68
N ALA A 102 6.31 1.38 5.84
CA ALA A 102 5.12 1.66 6.62
C ALA A 102 4.28 2.74 5.92
N GLU A 103 2.97 2.63 6.05
CA GLU A 103 2.03 3.62 5.53
C GLU A 103 0.84 3.80 6.47
N VAL A 104 0.23 4.98 6.43
CA VAL A 104 -1.02 5.27 7.14
C VAL A 104 -2.08 5.67 6.13
N ASP A 105 -3.20 4.96 6.16
CA ASP A 105 -4.37 5.29 5.38
C ASP A 105 -5.42 5.95 6.28
N PHE A 106 -5.86 7.16 5.96
CA PHE A 106 -7.03 7.75 6.59
C PHE A 106 -8.28 7.46 5.76
N VAL A 107 -9.28 6.86 6.42
CA VAL A 107 -10.58 6.54 5.80
C VAL A 107 -11.71 7.05 6.69
N GLY A 108 -12.78 7.54 6.08
CA GLY A 108 -14.00 7.86 6.80
C GLY A 108 -14.68 6.59 7.30
N ARG A 109 -15.22 6.59 8.53
CA ARG A 109 -15.87 5.41 9.09
C ARG A 109 -17.32 5.25 8.62
N ASP A 110 -18.04 6.35 8.52
CA ASP A 110 -19.49 6.35 8.27
C ASP A 110 -19.85 6.79 6.85
N MET A 111 -18.87 7.31 6.11
CA MET A 111 -19.05 7.71 4.70
C MET A 111 -17.77 7.49 3.92
N ASP A 112 -17.91 7.25 2.63
CA ASP A 112 -16.77 7.19 1.73
C ASP A 112 -16.24 8.61 1.49
N MET A 113 -15.08 8.90 2.06
CA MET A 113 -14.35 10.15 1.88
C MET A 113 -13.10 9.97 1.00
N GLY A 114 -13.03 8.85 0.28
CA GLY A 114 -11.85 8.45 -0.47
C GLY A 114 -10.77 7.84 0.41
N LEU A 115 -9.72 7.38 -0.24
CA LEU A 115 -8.54 6.82 0.41
C LEU A 115 -7.43 7.86 0.43
N HIS A 116 -7.02 8.27 1.62
CA HIS A 116 -5.92 9.19 1.83
C HIS A 116 -4.73 8.42 2.39
N ARG A 117 -3.81 8.03 1.51
CA ARG A 117 -2.64 7.21 1.83
C ARG A 117 -1.39 8.07 1.98
N PHE A 118 -0.69 7.87 3.09
CA PHE A 118 0.51 8.59 3.44
C PHE A 118 1.63 7.58 3.75
N PRO A 119 2.65 7.48 2.88
CA PRO A 119 3.83 6.67 3.16
C PRO A 119 4.62 7.32 4.30
N LEU A 120 5.17 6.48 5.17
CA LEU A 120 6.07 6.91 6.24
C LEU A 120 7.50 6.56 5.85
N GLU A 121 8.42 7.48 6.13
CA GLU A 121 9.85 7.29 5.92
C GLU A 121 10.52 6.75 7.19
N ASN A 122 11.54 5.94 7.01
CA ASN A 122 12.34 5.43 8.14
C ASN A 122 13.18 6.59 8.71
N ALA A 123 12.79 7.12 9.85
CA ALA A 123 13.44 8.24 10.52
C ALA A 123 14.55 7.80 11.48
N ALA A 124 14.42 6.63 12.11
CA ALA A 124 15.38 6.04 13.03
C ALA A 124 15.11 4.52 13.15
N PRO A 125 16.02 3.73 13.74
CA PRO A 125 15.73 2.34 14.06
C PRO A 125 14.38 2.20 14.78
N ASN A 126 13.48 1.39 14.24
CA ASN A 126 12.13 1.15 14.76
C ASN A 126 11.20 2.37 14.80
N LEU A 127 11.52 3.45 14.07
CA LEU A 127 10.70 4.64 13.97
C LEU A 127 10.47 5.01 12.50
N PHE A 128 9.21 5.06 12.12
CA PHE A 128 8.78 5.63 10.84
C PHE A 128 8.04 6.94 11.09
N SER A 129 8.30 7.95 10.27
CA SER A 129 7.65 9.25 10.38
C SER A 129 7.17 9.76 9.03
N GLY A 130 6.16 10.62 9.05
CA GLY A 130 5.61 11.23 7.86
C GLY A 130 4.63 12.33 8.18
N ILE A 131 4.02 12.89 7.15
CA ILE A 131 2.99 13.92 7.29
C ILE A 131 1.74 13.43 6.60
N GLY A 132 0.66 13.32 7.37
CA GLY A 132 -0.67 13.01 6.87
C GLY A 132 -1.57 14.25 6.85
N GLN A 133 -2.79 14.06 6.36
CA GLN A 133 -3.84 15.07 6.39
C GLN A 133 -5.20 14.40 6.30
N VAL A 134 -6.18 14.89 7.02
CA VAL A 134 -7.58 14.47 6.90
C VAL A 134 -8.40 15.54 6.19
N GLY A 135 -9.34 15.10 5.38
CA GLY A 135 -10.22 15.98 4.63
C GLY A 135 -11.30 16.63 5.51
N ILE A 136 -11.98 17.62 4.94
CA ILE A 136 -13.14 18.27 5.56
C ILE A 136 -14.43 17.70 5.00
N CYS A 137 -15.46 17.58 5.84
CA CYS A 137 -16.80 17.21 5.46
C CYS A 137 -17.81 18.26 5.95
N THR A 138 -19.06 18.11 5.55
CA THR A 138 -20.17 18.99 5.96
C THR A 138 -20.67 18.73 7.38
N GLN A 139 -20.30 17.60 7.99
CA GLN A 139 -20.69 17.24 9.35
C GLN A 139 -19.87 18.00 10.38
N ALA A 140 -20.49 18.27 11.55
CA ALA A 140 -19.82 18.94 12.66
C ALA A 140 -18.73 18.07 13.32
N VAL A 141 -18.96 16.76 13.37
CA VAL A 141 -18.03 15.75 13.84
C VAL A 141 -17.85 14.71 12.74
N MET A 142 -16.62 14.43 12.40
CA MET A 142 -16.25 13.51 11.34
C MET A 142 -15.50 12.31 11.94
N PRO A 143 -16.10 11.11 11.94
CA PRO A 143 -15.44 9.90 12.42
C PRO A 143 -14.45 9.39 11.36
N TRP A 144 -13.18 9.34 11.74
CA TRP A 144 -12.08 8.86 10.94
C TRP A 144 -11.48 7.58 11.51
N ARG A 145 -10.81 6.86 10.65
CA ARG A 145 -10.02 5.67 10.98
C ARG A 145 -8.64 5.79 10.36
N ALA A 146 -7.61 5.78 11.19
CA ALA A 146 -6.23 5.62 10.76
C ALA A 146 -5.93 4.12 10.66
N ARG A 147 -5.66 3.63 9.45
CA ARG A 147 -5.19 2.27 9.20
C ARG A 147 -3.69 2.32 9.02
N VAL A 148 -2.96 1.72 9.93
CA VAL A 148 -1.50 1.55 9.82
C VAL A 148 -1.24 0.23 9.13
N ILE A 149 -0.41 0.23 8.10
CA ILE A 149 0.01 -0.95 7.36
C ILE A 149 1.53 -0.95 7.33
N ILE A 150 2.13 -2.06 7.74
CA ILE A 150 3.56 -2.29 7.67
C ILE A 150 3.85 -3.50 6.80
N ASP A 151 4.94 -3.43 6.02
CA ASP A 151 5.43 -4.54 5.20
C ASP A 151 6.57 -5.23 5.95
N THR A 152 6.34 -6.48 6.32
CA THR A 152 7.27 -7.28 7.10
C THR A 152 7.74 -8.50 6.32
N PRO A 153 8.82 -9.18 6.72
CA PRO A 153 9.24 -10.44 6.10
C PRO A 153 8.17 -11.56 6.15
N GLN A 154 7.20 -11.44 7.05
CA GLN A 154 6.09 -12.39 7.20
C GLN A 154 4.84 -11.98 6.40
N GLY A 155 4.89 -10.85 5.68
CA GLY A 155 3.79 -10.30 4.93
C GLY A 155 3.29 -8.97 5.49
N LYS A 156 2.22 -8.43 4.90
CA LYS A 156 1.64 -7.17 5.35
C LYS A 156 0.80 -7.38 6.60
N MET A 157 1.09 -6.58 7.61
CA MET A 157 0.37 -6.54 8.87
C MET A 157 -0.14 -5.14 9.14
N GLY A 158 -1.26 -5.03 9.82
CA GLY A 158 -1.80 -3.73 10.12
C GLY A 158 -2.73 -3.69 11.31
N SER A 159 -3.02 -2.48 11.75
CA SER A 159 -4.01 -2.18 12.75
C SER A 159 -4.77 -0.91 12.38
N TRP A 160 -5.86 -0.65 13.08
CA TRP A 160 -6.65 0.56 12.89
C TRP A 160 -6.93 1.24 14.21
N PHE A 161 -6.97 2.58 14.16
CA PHE A 161 -7.25 3.46 15.29
C PHE A 161 -8.34 4.44 14.90
N ASP A 162 -9.41 4.45 15.67
CA ASP A 162 -10.56 5.33 15.42
C ASP A 162 -10.39 6.63 16.18
N PHE A 163 -10.73 7.75 15.54
CA PHE A 163 -10.72 9.08 16.15
C PHE A 163 -11.74 9.99 15.45
N ASP A 164 -12.14 11.05 16.13
CA ASP A 164 -13.11 11.99 15.63
C ASP A 164 -12.41 13.33 15.34
N VAL A 165 -12.77 13.98 14.24
CA VAL A 165 -12.28 15.30 13.88
C VAL A 165 -13.45 16.27 13.94
N THR A 166 -13.31 17.32 14.75
CA THR A 166 -14.30 18.38 14.80
C THR A 166 -13.98 19.45 13.77
N ARG A 167 -15.03 19.98 13.17
CA ARG A 167 -14.90 21.13 12.28
C ARG A 167 -14.67 22.39 13.13
N SER A 168 -13.53 23.02 12.98
CA SER A 168 -13.24 24.36 13.51
C SER A 168 -13.96 25.45 12.72
#